data_ef7cc4b6b0d35bb8a995d9c432ecfd85
#
_entry.id   ef7cc4b6b0d35bb8a995d9c432ecfd85
#
_cell.length_a   1.000
_cell.length_b   1.000
_cell.length_c   1.000
_cell.angle_alpha   90.00
_cell.angle_beta   90.00
_cell.angle_gamma   90.00
#
_symmetry.space_group_name_H-M   'P 1'
#
loop_
_entity.id
_entity.type
_entity.pdbx_description
1 polymer ?
#
loop_
_entity_poly.entity_id
_entity_poly.type
_entity_poly.pdbx_seq_one_letter_code
_entity_poly.pdbx_strand_id
1 'polypeptide(L)'
;MGAAQVTDASHLVVFCARRDFKPEDVQRYLERIVEVRGVAMDSLDQYRARIFELVDSKSPEVLKAWLERQVYIALGFMMSCAADLRVDTCALEGMDPAAYDRILHLENSPYYTLCALALGYRNEEADKYARLAKVRFDRDEVIPVI
;
A
#
# COMPACT_ATOMS: atom_id res chain seq x y z
N MET A 1 -16.67 3.12 13.18
CA MET A 1 -15.36 3.59 13.68
C MET A 1 -15.13 5.00 13.15
N GLY A 2 -14.66 5.87 14.01
CA GLY A 2 -14.94 7.27 13.89
C GLY A 2 -14.20 8.04 12.82
N ALA A 3 -14.92 8.96 12.22
CA ALA A 3 -14.39 10.01 11.35
C ALA A 3 -13.25 10.82 12.02
N ALA A 4 -13.22 10.90 13.36
CA ALA A 4 -12.23 11.62 14.12
C ALA A 4 -10.77 11.22 13.80
N GLN A 5 -10.49 9.93 13.62
CA GLN A 5 -9.13 9.48 13.24
C GLN A 5 -8.68 10.00 11.88
N VAL A 6 -9.63 10.26 10.97
CA VAL A 6 -9.35 10.81 9.63
C VAL A 6 -9.20 12.32 9.69
N THR A 7 -10.05 13.01 10.47
CA THR A 7 -10.12 14.47 10.53
C THR A 7 -9.11 15.09 11.50
N ASP A 8 -8.78 14.38 12.56
CA ASP A 8 -7.95 14.91 13.67
C ASP A 8 -6.48 14.50 13.55
N ALA A 9 -6.16 13.48 12.72
CA ALA A 9 -4.79 13.09 12.46
C ALA A 9 -4.02 14.20 11.72
N SER A 10 -2.73 14.30 12.01
CA SER A 10 -1.83 15.24 11.36
C SER A 10 -1.75 15.01 9.84
N HIS A 11 -1.73 13.73 9.43
CA HIS A 11 -1.67 13.33 8.02
C HIS A 11 -2.56 12.12 7.78
N LEU A 12 -3.17 12.09 6.59
CA LEU A 12 -3.85 10.91 6.07
C LEU A 12 -3.21 10.52 4.75
N VAL A 13 -2.63 9.33 4.71
CA VAL A 13 -2.10 8.74 3.46
C VAL A 13 -3.12 7.76 2.93
N VAL A 14 -3.56 7.98 1.69
CA VAL A 14 -4.49 7.09 1.00
C VAL A 14 -3.70 6.20 0.05
N PHE A 15 -3.81 4.91 0.25
CA PHE A 15 -3.15 3.91 -0.57
C PHE A 15 -4.07 3.47 -1.69
N CYS A 16 -3.60 3.63 -2.92
CA CYS A 16 -4.37 3.33 -4.10
C CYS A 16 -3.76 2.14 -4.85
N ALA A 17 -4.58 1.18 -5.25
CA ALA A 17 -4.21 0.12 -6.14
C ALA A 17 -4.48 0.50 -7.60
N ARG A 18 -3.77 -0.13 -8.54
CA ARG A 18 -4.09 0.00 -9.96
C ARG A 18 -5.30 -0.86 -10.32
N ARG A 19 -6.15 -0.33 -11.20
CA ARG A 19 -7.32 -1.07 -11.75
C ARG A 19 -6.89 -2.18 -12.69
N ASP A 20 -5.82 -1.94 -13.45
CA ASP A 20 -5.26 -2.83 -14.45
C ASP A 20 -3.73 -2.68 -14.52
N PHE A 21 -3.11 -3.58 -15.23
CA PHE A 21 -1.67 -3.53 -15.52
C PHE A 21 -1.48 -3.69 -17.02
N LYS A 22 -0.97 -2.66 -17.67
CA LYS A 22 -0.85 -2.58 -19.13
C LYS A 22 0.60 -2.70 -19.58
N PRO A 23 0.83 -3.12 -20.83
CA PRO A 23 2.18 -3.16 -21.42
C PRO A 23 2.92 -1.81 -21.31
N GLU A 24 2.20 -0.69 -21.43
CA GLU A 24 2.75 0.65 -21.30
C GLU A 24 3.33 0.92 -19.91
N ASP A 25 2.79 0.28 -18.86
CA ASP A 25 3.30 0.40 -17.51
C ASP A 25 4.65 -0.29 -17.35
N VAL A 26 4.81 -1.45 -18.00
CA VAL A 26 6.09 -2.16 -18.06
C VAL A 26 7.11 -1.30 -18.81
N GLN A 27 6.73 -0.77 -19.97
CA GLN A 27 7.61 0.06 -20.78
C GLN A 27 8.09 1.29 -19.98
N ARG A 28 7.18 2.02 -19.36
CA ARG A 28 7.48 3.18 -18.50
C ARG A 28 8.42 2.82 -17.36
N TYR A 29 8.24 1.66 -16.74
CA TYR A 29 9.12 1.18 -15.67
C TYR A 29 10.53 0.88 -16.20
N LEU A 30 10.66 0.24 -17.36
CA LEU A 30 11.95 -0.04 -17.99
C LEU A 30 12.69 1.24 -18.38
N GLU A 31 11.98 2.22 -18.95
CA GLU A 31 12.52 3.55 -19.25
C GLU A 31 13.08 4.22 -17.98
N ARG A 32 12.38 4.09 -16.86
CA ARG A 32 12.87 4.60 -15.59
C ARG A 32 14.13 3.88 -15.11
N ILE A 33 14.24 2.57 -15.35
CA ILE A 33 15.48 1.82 -15.05
C ILE A 33 16.64 2.36 -15.89
N VAL A 34 16.43 2.55 -17.18
CA VAL A 34 17.44 3.11 -18.09
C VAL A 34 17.90 4.49 -17.61
N GLU A 35 16.96 5.36 -17.30
CA GLU A 35 17.24 6.72 -16.81
C GLU A 35 18.07 6.72 -15.52
N VAL A 36 17.66 5.90 -14.54
CA VAL A 36 18.30 5.90 -13.20
C VAL A 36 19.64 5.16 -13.19
N ARG A 37 19.76 4.07 -13.95
CA ARG A 37 20.93 3.20 -13.91
C ARG A 37 21.93 3.43 -15.05
N GLY A 38 21.55 4.21 -16.07
CA GLY A 38 22.39 4.47 -17.24
C GLY A 38 22.67 3.24 -18.09
N VAL A 39 21.77 2.24 -18.07
CA VAL A 39 21.92 1.01 -18.86
C VAL A 39 21.19 1.12 -20.20
N ALA A 40 21.63 0.33 -21.21
CA ALA A 40 20.94 0.28 -22.48
C ALA A 40 19.58 -0.44 -22.35
N MET A 41 18.56 0.00 -23.09
CA MET A 41 17.23 -0.60 -23.10
C MET A 41 17.27 -2.09 -23.47
N ASP A 42 18.09 -2.46 -24.47
CA ASP A 42 18.23 -3.84 -24.96
C ASP A 42 18.75 -4.80 -23.88
N SER A 43 19.53 -4.27 -22.92
CA SER A 43 20.00 -5.08 -21.78
C SER A 43 18.86 -5.55 -20.87
N LEU A 44 17.66 -4.96 -21.00
CA LEU A 44 16.49 -5.27 -20.20
C LEU A 44 15.49 -6.21 -20.89
N ASP A 45 15.79 -6.71 -22.10
CA ASP A 45 14.84 -7.52 -22.88
C ASP A 45 14.44 -8.81 -22.16
N GLN A 46 15.38 -9.52 -21.54
CA GLN A 46 15.06 -10.72 -20.74
C GLN A 46 14.21 -10.38 -19.51
N TYR A 47 14.48 -9.23 -18.89
CA TYR A 47 13.71 -8.79 -17.74
C TYR A 47 12.29 -8.38 -18.15
N ARG A 48 12.15 -7.69 -19.29
CA ARG A 48 10.86 -7.38 -19.91
C ARG A 48 10.04 -8.64 -20.16
N ALA A 49 10.65 -9.64 -20.80
CA ALA A 49 9.98 -10.90 -21.10
C ALA A 49 9.47 -11.60 -19.83
N ARG A 50 10.26 -11.64 -18.77
CA ARG A 50 9.84 -12.22 -17.48
C ARG A 50 8.67 -11.48 -16.83
N ILE A 51 8.64 -10.14 -16.94
CA ILE A 51 7.51 -9.36 -16.41
C ILE A 51 6.23 -9.71 -17.15
N PHE A 52 6.26 -9.79 -18.48
CA PHE A 52 5.10 -10.16 -19.28
C PHE A 52 4.64 -11.58 -18.98
N GLU A 53 5.54 -12.55 -18.94
CA GLU A 53 5.22 -13.93 -18.56
C GLU A 53 4.54 -13.99 -17.17
N LEU A 54 5.06 -13.25 -16.21
CA LEU A 54 4.49 -13.17 -14.87
C LEU A 54 3.07 -12.59 -14.88
N VAL A 55 2.82 -11.56 -15.68
CA VAL A 55 1.51 -10.89 -15.78
C VAL A 55 0.53 -11.78 -16.56
N ASP A 56 0.94 -12.27 -17.72
CA ASP A 56 0.10 -13.06 -18.63
C ASP A 56 -0.29 -14.43 -18.03
N SER A 57 0.52 -14.94 -17.08
CA SER A 57 0.21 -16.18 -16.35
C SER A 57 -0.97 -16.04 -15.37
N LYS A 58 -1.48 -14.83 -15.14
CA LYS A 58 -2.53 -14.57 -14.15
C LYS A 58 -3.87 -14.27 -14.80
N SER A 59 -4.96 -14.82 -14.23
CA SER A 59 -6.29 -14.31 -14.56
C SER A 59 -6.44 -12.86 -14.06
N PRO A 60 -7.41 -12.09 -14.62
CA PRO A 60 -7.67 -10.71 -14.17
C PRO A 60 -7.88 -10.60 -12.66
N GLU A 61 -8.58 -11.55 -12.05
CA GLU A 61 -8.86 -11.58 -10.61
C GLU A 61 -7.58 -11.82 -9.79
N VAL A 62 -6.74 -12.76 -10.25
CA VAL A 62 -5.44 -13.04 -9.61
C VAL A 62 -4.49 -11.86 -9.74
N LEU A 63 -4.47 -11.21 -10.91
CA LEU A 63 -3.67 -10.02 -11.14
C LEU A 63 -4.11 -8.86 -10.25
N LYS A 64 -5.43 -8.62 -10.15
CA LYS A 64 -5.99 -7.61 -9.24
C LYS A 64 -5.55 -7.87 -7.80
N ALA A 65 -5.76 -9.08 -7.30
CA ALA A 65 -5.36 -9.45 -5.94
C ALA A 65 -3.83 -9.32 -5.73
N TRP A 66 -3.03 -9.58 -6.75
CA TRP A 66 -1.58 -9.39 -6.69
C TRP A 66 -1.22 -7.90 -6.58
N LEU A 67 -1.84 -7.03 -7.36
CA LEU A 67 -1.65 -5.57 -7.30
C LEU A 67 -2.04 -5.01 -5.92
N GLU A 68 -3.18 -5.45 -5.38
CA GLU A 68 -3.63 -5.05 -4.04
C GLU A 68 -2.63 -5.46 -2.95
N ARG A 69 -2.06 -6.68 -3.02
CA ARG A 69 -1.04 -7.13 -2.07
C ARG A 69 0.22 -6.27 -2.08
N GLN A 70 0.63 -5.73 -3.23
CA GLN A 70 1.76 -4.80 -3.30
C GLN A 70 1.49 -3.52 -2.48
N VAL A 71 0.24 -3.07 -2.47
CA VAL A 71 -0.19 -1.91 -1.68
C VAL A 71 -0.12 -2.21 -0.17
N TYR A 72 -0.56 -3.39 0.27
CA TYR A 72 -0.45 -3.79 1.67
C TYR A 72 0.99 -3.98 2.14
N ILE A 73 1.89 -4.42 1.25
CA ILE A 73 3.33 -4.44 1.53
C ILE A 73 3.82 -3.00 1.79
N ALA A 74 3.46 -2.05 0.94
CA ALA A 74 3.83 -0.65 1.11
C ALA A 74 3.25 -0.05 2.41
N LEU A 75 1.99 -0.37 2.75
CA LEU A 75 1.37 0.02 4.01
C LEU A 75 2.17 -0.49 5.21
N GLY A 76 2.55 -1.77 5.21
CA GLY A 76 3.34 -2.38 6.29
C GLY A 76 4.71 -1.71 6.47
N PHE A 77 5.40 -1.42 5.37
CA PHE A 77 6.66 -0.68 5.40
C PHE A 77 6.48 0.72 5.96
N MET A 78 5.44 1.45 5.54
CA MET A 78 5.19 2.80 6.03
C MET A 78 4.89 2.82 7.53
N MET A 79 4.10 1.86 8.03
CA MET A 79 3.83 1.70 9.46
C MET A 79 5.11 1.42 10.25
N SER A 80 6.00 0.57 9.72
CA SER A 80 7.29 0.25 10.36
C SER A 80 8.21 1.46 10.40
N CYS A 81 8.32 2.22 9.30
CA CYS A 81 9.10 3.45 9.26
C CYS A 81 8.55 4.52 10.21
N ALA A 82 7.21 4.68 10.28
CA ALA A 82 6.58 5.61 11.20
C ALA A 82 6.89 5.24 12.66
N ALA A 83 6.84 3.95 12.99
CA ALA A 83 7.16 3.46 14.33
C ALA A 83 8.63 3.75 14.71
N ASP A 84 9.58 3.59 13.78
CA ASP A 84 10.99 3.94 13.99
C ASP A 84 11.17 5.45 14.26
N LEU A 85 10.38 6.27 13.58
CA LEU A 85 10.33 7.72 13.79
C LEU A 85 9.49 8.14 15.03
N ARG A 86 8.93 7.19 15.77
CA ARG A 86 8.04 7.41 16.91
C ARG A 86 6.77 8.18 16.54
N VAL A 87 6.28 7.99 15.33
CA VAL A 87 4.99 8.51 14.86
C VAL A 87 3.95 7.40 15.00
N ASP A 88 2.85 7.70 15.66
CA ASP A 88 1.74 6.77 15.77
C ASP A 88 0.99 6.63 14.44
N THR A 89 0.48 5.43 14.19
CA THR A 89 -0.26 5.12 12.97
C THR A 89 -1.53 4.35 13.26
N CYS A 90 -2.55 4.58 12.42
CA CYS A 90 -3.77 3.79 12.43
C CYS A 90 -4.14 3.42 10.99
N ALA A 91 -4.00 2.13 10.66
CA ALA A 91 -4.44 1.61 9.37
C ALA A 91 -5.97 1.53 9.32
N LEU A 92 -6.55 1.98 8.21
CA LEU A 92 -7.99 2.12 8.00
C LEU A 92 -8.38 1.34 6.74
N GLU A 93 -9.22 0.33 6.90
CA GLU A 93 -9.81 -0.45 5.81
C GLU A 93 -11.35 -0.37 5.84
N GLY A 94 -11.95 -0.15 7.02
CA GLY A 94 -13.38 0.03 7.19
C GLY A 94 -13.88 1.42 6.78
N MET A 95 -13.58 1.83 5.55
CA MET A 95 -13.93 3.11 4.93
C MET A 95 -14.79 2.88 3.68
N ASP A 96 -15.33 3.93 3.09
CA ASP A 96 -16.01 3.88 1.78
C ASP A 96 -15.02 4.26 0.66
N PRO A 97 -14.41 3.30 -0.05
CA PRO A 97 -13.43 3.58 -1.08
C PRO A 97 -14.00 4.43 -2.23
N ALA A 98 -15.28 4.24 -2.57
CA ALA A 98 -15.90 4.99 -3.63
C ALA A 98 -16.08 6.47 -3.27
N ALA A 99 -16.36 6.78 -1.99
CA ALA A 99 -16.39 8.15 -1.51
C ALA A 99 -15.01 8.81 -1.59
N TYR A 100 -13.95 8.07 -1.23
CA TYR A 100 -12.57 8.55 -1.37
C TYR A 100 -12.21 8.76 -2.84
N ASP A 101 -12.55 7.84 -3.73
CA ASP A 101 -12.29 7.97 -5.17
C ASP A 101 -12.93 9.25 -5.74
N ARG A 102 -14.16 9.59 -5.33
CA ARG A 102 -14.81 10.85 -5.73
C ARG A 102 -14.07 12.07 -5.20
N ILE A 103 -13.71 12.09 -3.91
CA ILE A 103 -13.02 13.23 -3.28
C ILE A 103 -11.63 13.45 -3.89
N LEU A 104 -10.93 12.37 -4.22
CA LEU A 104 -9.58 12.40 -4.78
C LEU A 104 -9.57 12.45 -6.31
N HIS A 105 -10.74 12.52 -6.95
CA HIS A 105 -10.89 12.54 -8.42
C HIS A 105 -10.25 11.34 -9.12
N LEU A 106 -10.36 10.14 -8.52
CA LEU A 106 -9.78 8.90 -9.04
C LEU A 106 -10.74 8.13 -9.98
N GLU A 107 -11.98 8.58 -10.16
CA GLU A 107 -13.03 7.85 -10.91
C GLU A 107 -12.61 7.53 -12.35
N ASN A 108 -11.88 8.43 -13.00
CA ASN A 108 -11.36 8.25 -14.36
C ASN A 108 -9.84 8.00 -14.40
N SER A 109 -9.25 7.67 -13.25
CA SER A 109 -7.83 7.37 -13.16
C SER A 109 -7.56 5.86 -13.25
N PRO A 110 -6.33 5.44 -13.54
CA PRO A 110 -5.95 4.03 -13.47
C PRO A 110 -5.87 3.49 -12.05
N TYR A 111 -6.21 4.28 -11.04
CA TYR A 111 -6.11 3.93 -9.63
C TYR A 111 -7.47 3.91 -8.96
N TYR A 112 -7.56 3.21 -7.82
CA TYR A 112 -8.69 3.24 -6.91
C TYR A 112 -8.19 3.12 -5.48
N THR A 113 -8.93 3.69 -4.55
CA THR A 113 -8.63 3.64 -3.13
C THR A 113 -8.77 2.21 -2.59
N LEU A 114 -7.75 1.74 -1.86
CA LEU A 114 -7.77 0.43 -1.23
C LEU A 114 -7.86 0.53 0.29
N CYS A 115 -6.96 1.29 0.90
CA CYS A 115 -6.91 1.52 2.33
C CYS A 115 -6.30 2.89 2.62
N ALA A 116 -6.31 3.29 3.89
CA ALA A 116 -5.68 4.53 4.31
C ALA A 116 -4.87 4.33 5.60
N LEU A 117 -3.98 5.25 5.88
CA LEU A 117 -3.18 5.31 7.09
C LEU A 117 -3.25 6.71 7.67
N ALA A 118 -3.83 6.83 8.86
CA ALA A 118 -3.74 8.05 9.64
C ALA A 118 -2.40 8.06 10.40
N LEU A 119 -1.69 9.19 10.39
CA LEU A 119 -0.40 9.37 11.05
C LEU A 119 -0.45 10.63 11.92
N GLY A 120 0.20 10.55 13.07
CA GLY A 120 0.30 11.68 14.01
C GLY A 120 0.80 11.23 15.37
N TYR A 121 0.69 12.11 16.33
CA TYR A 121 0.96 11.76 17.73
C TYR A 121 -0.36 11.54 18.44
N ARG A 122 -0.47 10.41 19.20
CA ARG A 122 -1.69 10.10 19.91
C ARG A 122 -1.98 11.13 21.00
N ASN A 123 -3.25 11.41 21.18
CA ASN A 123 -3.70 12.14 22.37
C ASN A 123 -3.93 11.14 23.51
N GLU A 124 -2.94 11.02 24.41
CA GLU A 124 -2.97 10.03 25.51
C GLU A 124 -4.14 10.26 26.49
N GLU A 125 -4.66 11.48 26.58
CA GLU A 125 -5.79 11.79 27.46
C GLU A 125 -7.12 11.34 26.84
N ALA A 126 -7.26 11.44 25.52
CA ALA A 126 -8.47 11.07 24.81
C ALA A 126 -8.47 9.61 24.34
N ASP A 127 -7.29 8.98 24.18
CA ASP A 127 -7.17 7.58 23.76
C ASP A 127 -7.34 6.63 24.95
N LYS A 128 -8.55 6.11 25.10
CA LYS A 128 -8.89 5.12 26.16
C LYS A 128 -8.05 3.83 26.09
N TYR A 129 -7.36 3.57 25.00
CA TYR A 129 -6.52 2.38 24.82
C TYR A 129 -5.02 2.68 24.97
N ALA A 130 -4.62 3.94 25.13
CA ALA A 130 -3.21 4.35 25.13
C ALA A 130 -2.38 3.60 26.18
N ARG A 131 -2.98 3.31 27.34
CA ARG A 131 -2.30 2.66 28.49
C ARG A 131 -2.56 1.17 28.60
N LEU A 132 -3.38 0.60 27.71
CA LEU A 132 -3.66 -0.83 27.73
C LEU A 132 -2.57 -1.61 26.99
N ALA A 133 -2.25 -2.78 27.54
CA ALA A 133 -1.31 -3.70 26.89
C ALA A 133 -1.84 -4.13 25.52
N LYS A 134 -0.95 -4.23 24.55
CA LYS A 134 -1.27 -4.77 23.22
C LYS A 134 -1.57 -6.25 23.31
N VAL A 135 -2.75 -6.66 22.84
CA VAL A 135 -3.14 -8.06 22.79
C VAL A 135 -2.64 -8.68 21.47
N ARG A 136 -1.93 -9.76 21.58
CA ARG A 136 -1.41 -10.58 20.45
C ARG A 136 -1.48 -12.04 20.86
N PHE A 137 -1.59 -12.91 19.88
CA PHE A 137 -1.30 -14.33 20.10
C PHE A 137 0.17 -14.52 20.45
N ASP A 138 0.50 -15.62 21.12
CA ASP A 138 1.88 -15.93 21.46
C ASP A 138 2.74 -16.04 20.22
N ARG A 139 4.00 -15.61 20.33
CA ARG A 139 4.95 -15.57 19.22
C ARG A 139 5.10 -16.94 18.57
N ASP A 140 5.22 -18.00 19.38
CA ASP A 140 5.47 -19.37 18.89
C ASP A 140 4.25 -19.97 18.18
N GLU A 141 3.04 -19.45 18.46
CA GLU A 141 1.83 -19.80 17.73
C GLU A 141 1.80 -19.15 16.34
N VAL A 142 2.26 -17.88 16.23
CA VAL A 142 2.19 -17.11 14.99
C VAL A 142 3.41 -17.31 14.11
N ILE A 143 4.59 -17.55 14.72
CA ILE A 143 5.88 -17.73 14.04
C ILE A 143 6.54 -18.99 14.60
N PRO A 144 6.05 -20.20 14.24
CA PRO A 144 6.68 -21.42 14.66
C PRO A 144 8.10 -21.53 14.06
N VAL A 145 9.06 -21.88 14.89
CA VAL A 145 10.43 -22.21 14.44
C VAL A 145 10.42 -23.68 14.06
N ILE A 146 10.79 -23.98 12.81
CA ILE A 146 10.87 -25.35 12.26
C ILE A 146 12.33 -25.80 12.32
#